data_696069e5a495c501bfcd1637411c404a
#
_entry.id   696069e5a495c501bfcd1637411c404a
#
_cell.length_a   1.000
_cell.length_b   1.000
_cell.length_c   1.000
_cell.angle_alpha   90.00
_cell.angle_beta   90.00
_cell.angle_gamma   90.00
#
_symmetry.space_group_name_H-M   'P 1'
#
loop_
_entity.id
_entity.type
_entity.pdbx_description
1 polymer ?
#
loop_
_entity_poly.entity_id
_entity_poly.type
_entity_poly.pdbx_seq_one_letter_code
_entity_poly.pdbx_strand_id
1 'polypeptide(L)'
;MGEETGRRDCILMSDRNVARFFALVRNNDFLDNPPLRPKVAFCRLVAGATVACYERLTVCGAPSMLHAYSGWIELWEIAVPFASEILAHHITSTRFEDLPASAIEHAKIFILDSLGVGISASTADGARELLEASSRWGSGQDALVWGTGRRVPATTAALINAFQIHCQEFDCVHEAAVLHPMATLLPAAMAFAERRSGVSGRDLLTAVAVGVDVSTTLGVASKSPLTFFRPATSGGFGAAAGVARLAGLSTEQIVSVFGIQYAQTSGTMQPHVEGSVVLPMQVGFNARAALESCDLAAAGIPGPRDTFEGPFGFLRLCEGEWDLAPGLAKLGREWQISQVSHKPFPSGRAGNGLIEGLMLFGSELPFPKSEIESALVIGPPLINRLCARPDRPAPNGNYARLCAAFIGAKVLQHDRIGLEHYRDVELTDSRTHELAKLFSMQVDDNLDPNALVPHELIIRSKSGQEWRWRCEAMLASPSRRLSREKHLEKFRTCCGFSAQPMNAGAVEKLIVAVDELEAVQDVRELIALMT
;
A
#
# COMPACT_ATOMS: atom_id res chain seq x y z
N MET A 1 -20.16 38.10 47.45
CA MET A 1 -21.63 38.16 47.41
C MET A 1 -22.02 38.18 45.93
N GLY A 2 -22.79 37.19 45.48
CA GLY A 2 -23.25 37.05 44.10
C GLY A 2 -22.88 35.70 43.50
N GLU A 3 -23.58 34.64 43.93
CA GLU A 3 -23.60 33.33 43.26
C GLU A 3 -24.42 33.45 41.95
N GLU A 4 -23.80 33.18 40.80
CA GLU A 4 -24.52 32.87 39.59
C GLU A 4 -24.48 31.37 39.33
N THR A 5 -25.60 30.72 39.64
CA THR A 5 -25.91 29.33 39.33
C THR A 5 -26.23 29.17 37.85
N GLY A 6 -25.27 28.70 37.07
CA GLY A 6 -25.53 28.31 35.67
C GLY A 6 -26.43 27.09 35.61
N ARG A 7 -27.68 27.25 35.23
CA ARG A 7 -28.59 26.18 34.78
C ARG A 7 -28.05 25.61 33.47
N ARG A 8 -27.61 24.38 33.47
CA ARG A 8 -27.40 23.60 32.25
C ARG A 8 -28.72 22.96 31.87
N ASP A 9 -29.31 23.43 30.77
CA ASP A 9 -30.53 22.87 30.20
C ASP A 9 -30.27 21.43 29.74
N CYS A 10 -30.93 20.49 30.37
CA CYS A 10 -31.02 19.11 29.95
C CYS A 10 -32.03 19.05 28.78
N ILE A 11 -31.57 18.87 27.56
CA ILE A 11 -32.46 18.60 26.41
C ILE A 11 -32.96 17.16 26.59
N LEU A 12 -34.12 17.00 27.17
CA LEU A 12 -34.88 15.76 27.18
C LEU A 12 -35.46 15.57 25.77
N MET A 13 -35.12 14.48 25.09
CA MET A 13 -35.86 14.10 23.90
C MET A 13 -37.32 13.93 24.24
N SER A 14 -38.20 14.58 23.50
CA SER A 14 -39.64 14.49 23.74
C SER A 14 -40.13 13.06 23.49
N ASP A 15 -41.13 12.63 24.27
CA ASP A 15 -41.75 11.28 24.17
C ASP A 15 -42.18 10.92 22.75
N ARG A 16 -42.48 11.93 21.92
CA ARG A 16 -42.83 11.74 20.49
C ARG A 16 -41.63 11.27 19.62
N ASN A 17 -40.42 11.68 19.94
CA ASN A 17 -39.25 11.25 19.19
C ASN A 17 -38.81 9.83 19.59
N VAL A 18 -39.00 9.48 20.86
CA VAL A 18 -38.79 8.12 21.37
C VAL A 18 -39.84 7.15 20.77
N ALA A 19 -41.10 7.55 20.74
CA ALA A 19 -42.19 6.76 20.15
C ALA A 19 -42.05 6.59 18.62
N ARG A 20 -41.57 7.59 17.89
CA ARG A 20 -41.23 7.49 16.46
C ARG A 20 -40.05 6.54 16.21
N PHE A 21 -39.04 6.56 17.07
CA PHE A 21 -37.92 5.64 16.99
C PHE A 21 -38.38 4.18 17.15
N PHE A 22 -39.24 3.90 18.15
CA PHE A 22 -39.78 2.56 18.36
C PHE A 22 -40.75 2.09 17.27
N ALA A 23 -41.47 3.01 16.62
CA ALA A 23 -42.32 2.68 15.46
C ALA A 23 -41.49 2.27 14.23
N LEU A 24 -40.33 2.92 13.99
CA LEU A 24 -39.41 2.59 12.92
C LEU A 24 -38.72 1.23 13.11
N VAL A 25 -38.46 0.85 14.38
CA VAL A 25 -37.83 -0.44 14.72
C VAL A 25 -38.85 -1.60 14.66
N ARG A 26 -40.15 -1.34 14.90
CA ARG A 26 -41.21 -2.35 14.86
C ARG A 26 -41.63 -2.78 13.46
N ASN A 27 -41.44 -1.97 12.45
CA ASN A 27 -41.70 -2.35 11.07
C ASN A 27 -40.53 -3.17 10.53
N ASN A 28 -40.74 -4.47 10.43
CA ASN A 28 -39.78 -5.52 10.06
C ASN A 28 -39.23 -5.45 8.62
N ASP A 29 -39.37 -4.33 7.90
CA ASP A 29 -38.86 -4.14 6.53
C ASP A 29 -37.33 -4.06 6.41
N PHE A 30 -36.62 -4.24 7.54
CA PHE A 30 -35.16 -4.17 7.62
C PHE A 30 -34.43 -5.50 7.54
N LEU A 31 -35.13 -6.65 7.53
CA LEU A 31 -34.48 -7.95 7.63
C LEU A 31 -34.28 -8.69 6.28
N ASP A 32 -34.99 -8.27 5.23
CA ASP A 32 -35.03 -9.06 3.99
C ASP A 32 -34.23 -8.51 2.79
N ASN A 33 -33.52 -7.37 2.90
CA ASN A 33 -32.60 -6.94 1.84
C ASN A 33 -31.48 -6.03 2.36
N PRO A 34 -30.18 -6.38 2.18
CA PRO A 34 -29.09 -5.56 2.69
C PRO A 34 -28.65 -4.48 1.70
N PRO A 35 -28.49 -3.23 2.21
CA PRO A 35 -27.14 -2.68 2.28
C PRO A 35 -26.76 -2.32 3.72
N LEU A 36 -25.68 -2.89 4.18
CA LEU A 36 -25.15 -2.82 5.55
C LEU A 36 -24.74 -1.41 6.05
N ARG A 37 -24.86 -0.38 5.24
CA ARG A 37 -24.22 0.92 5.47
C ARG A 37 -24.84 1.87 6.50
N PRO A 38 -26.15 2.08 6.60
CA PRO A 38 -26.70 2.98 7.63
C PRO A 38 -26.73 2.34 9.01
N LYS A 39 -26.73 1.00 9.08
CA LYS A 39 -26.92 0.26 10.35
C LYS A 39 -25.69 0.35 11.28
N VAL A 40 -24.46 0.31 10.75
CA VAL A 40 -23.23 0.29 11.58
C VAL A 40 -22.96 1.65 12.22
N ALA A 41 -23.07 2.74 11.47
CA ALA A 41 -22.89 4.09 12.02
C ALA A 41 -24.02 4.48 12.98
N PHE A 42 -25.24 4.06 12.66
CA PHE A 42 -26.42 4.31 13.49
C PHE A 42 -26.39 3.50 14.80
N CYS A 43 -25.97 2.23 14.77
CA CYS A 43 -25.79 1.42 15.98
C CYS A 43 -24.71 1.98 16.90
N ARG A 44 -23.58 2.48 16.36
CA ARG A 44 -22.54 3.13 17.17
C ARG A 44 -23.03 4.44 17.82
N LEU A 45 -23.82 5.23 17.10
CA LEU A 45 -24.39 6.45 17.64
C LEU A 45 -25.39 6.18 18.78
N VAL A 46 -26.20 5.14 18.62
CA VAL A 46 -27.18 4.71 19.62
C VAL A 46 -26.51 4.06 20.83
N ALA A 47 -25.51 3.19 20.63
CA ALA A 47 -24.74 2.60 21.72
C ALA A 47 -23.99 3.66 22.54
N GLY A 48 -23.37 4.63 21.90
CA GLY A 48 -22.72 5.76 22.59
C GLY A 48 -23.72 6.63 23.38
N ALA A 49 -24.91 6.89 22.85
CA ALA A 49 -25.97 7.60 23.55
C ALA A 49 -26.56 6.81 24.73
N THR A 50 -26.66 5.47 24.58
CA THR A 50 -27.17 4.57 25.62
C THR A 50 -26.20 4.45 26.80
N VAL A 51 -24.89 4.33 26.55
CA VAL A 51 -23.85 4.33 27.60
C VAL A 51 -23.83 5.66 28.34
N ALA A 52 -23.92 6.78 27.64
CA ALA A 52 -23.96 8.10 28.27
C ALA A 52 -25.21 8.33 29.12
N CYS A 53 -26.37 7.74 28.74
CA CYS A 53 -27.60 7.74 29.56
C CYS A 53 -27.47 6.84 30.80
N TYR A 54 -26.82 5.67 30.66
CA TYR A 54 -26.62 4.73 31.76
C TYR A 54 -25.72 5.30 32.85
N GLU A 55 -24.61 5.90 32.47
CA GLU A 55 -23.71 6.59 33.41
C GLU A 55 -24.40 7.76 34.15
N ARG A 56 -25.29 8.49 33.46
CA ARG A 56 -26.05 9.58 34.09
C ARG A 56 -27.16 9.10 35.04
N LEU A 57 -27.82 7.99 34.73
CA LEU A 57 -28.88 7.43 35.56
C LEU A 57 -28.33 6.82 36.86
N THR A 58 -27.12 6.24 36.82
CA THR A 58 -26.43 5.76 38.02
C THR A 58 -26.02 6.90 38.99
N VAL A 59 -25.67 8.05 38.43
CA VAL A 59 -25.30 9.24 39.24
C VAL A 59 -26.54 9.91 39.87
N CYS A 60 -27.73 9.77 39.24
CA CYS A 60 -28.97 10.40 39.73
C CYS A 60 -29.79 9.56 40.72
N GLY A 61 -29.33 8.39 41.14
CA GLY A 61 -29.93 7.63 42.26
C GLY A 61 -31.33 7.09 42.06
N ALA A 62 -31.73 6.68 40.87
CA ALA A 62 -33.03 6.08 40.53
C ALA A 62 -32.97 4.57 40.25
N PRO A 63 -32.83 3.69 41.26
CA PRO A 63 -32.61 2.24 41.08
C PRO A 63 -33.80 1.50 40.49
N SER A 64 -35.02 2.04 40.60
CA SER A 64 -36.25 1.36 40.16
C SER A 64 -36.44 1.31 38.62
N MET A 65 -35.75 2.17 37.85
CA MET A 65 -35.77 2.12 36.39
C MET A 65 -34.73 1.14 35.80
N LEU A 66 -33.70 0.79 36.56
CA LEU A 66 -32.65 -0.11 36.09
C LEU A 66 -33.13 -1.53 35.81
N HIS A 67 -34.12 -2.04 36.59
CA HIS A 67 -34.68 -3.39 36.39
C HIS A 67 -35.53 -3.51 35.12
N ALA A 68 -36.16 -2.43 34.66
CA ALA A 68 -36.94 -2.43 33.43
C ALA A 68 -36.06 -2.40 32.18
N TYR A 69 -34.81 -1.90 32.28
CA TYR A 69 -33.87 -1.78 31.17
C TYR A 69 -32.86 -2.95 31.10
N SER A 70 -32.65 -3.70 32.20
CA SER A 70 -31.69 -4.82 32.20
C SER A 70 -32.09 -5.93 31.21
N GLY A 71 -33.37 -6.25 31.08
CA GLY A 71 -33.87 -7.20 30.10
C GLY A 71 -33.78 -6.75 28.63
N TRP A 72 -33.59 -5.43 28.40
CA TRP A 72 -33.42 -4.85 27.06
C TRP A 72 -31.96 -4.73 26.67
N ILE A 73 -31.06 -4.60 27.61
CA ILE A 73 -29.61 -4.52 27.38
C ILE A 73 -29.09 -5.88 26.90
N GLU A 74 -29.63 -6.99 27.42
CA GLU A 74 -29.28 -8.35 26.95
C GLU A 74 -29.74 -8.67 25.51
N LEU A 75 -30.74 -7.96 25.00
CA LEU A 75 -31.21 -8.10 23.61
C LEU A 75 -30.44 -7.23 22.60
N TRP A 76 -29.53 -6.37 23.02
CA TRP A 76 -28.84 -5.38 22.19
C TRP A 76 -27.32 -5.58 22.06
N GLU A 77 -26.77 -6.64 22.65
CA GLU A 77 -25.43 -7.11 22.27
C GLU A 77 -25.44 -7.82 20.91
N ILE A 78 -25.99 -7.17 19.87
CA ILE A 78 -25.49 -7.42 18.52
C ILE A 78 -24.14 -6.71 18.50
N ALA A 79 -23.11 -7.40 18.94
CA ALA A 79 -21.75 -6.92 18.91
C ALA A 79 -21.46 -6.47 17.47
N VAL A 80 -21.26 -5.17 17.26
CA VAL A 80 -20.79 -4.68 15.95
C VAL A 80 -19.42 -5.32 15.75
N PRO A 81 -19.23 -6.11 14.69
CA PRO A 81 -17.98 -6.82 14.50
C PRO A 81 -16.84 -5.80 14.37
N PHE A 82 -15.71 -6.09 15.00
CA PHE A 82 -14.50 -5.30 14.83
C PHE A 82 -14.06 -5.31 13.36
N ALA A 83 -13.40 -4.26 12.90
CA ALA A 83 -12.86 -4.21 11.55
C ALA A 83 -11.94 -5.40 11.23
N SER A 84 -11.18 -5.88 12.23
CA SER A 84 -10.36 -7.10 12.12
C SER A 84 -11.20 -8.35 11.80
N GLU A 85 -12.41 -8.47 12.34
CA GLU A 85 -13.31 -9.61 12.10
C GLU A 85 -13.93 -9.52 10.70
N ILE A 86 -14.30 -8.30 10.26
CA ILE A 86 -14.83 -8.10 8.90
C ILE A 86 -13.77 -8.44 7.86
N LEU A 87 -12.53 -7.97 8.04
CA LEU A 87 -11.41 -8.28 7.16
C LEU A 87 -11.07 -9.77 7.20
N ALA A 88 -11.02 -10.39 8.37
CA ALA A 88 -10.77 -11.82 8.50
C ALA A 88 -11.85 -12.67 7.81
N HIS A 89 -13.11 -12.27 7.91
CA HIS A 89 -14.21 -12.93 7.19
C HIS A 89 -14.05 -12.78 5.67
N HIS A 90 -13.71 -11.60 5.16
CA HIS A 90 -13.43 -11.41 3.74
C HIS A 90 -12.32 -12.35 3.25
N ILE A 91 -11.21 -12.50 4.01
CA ILE A 91 -10.10 -13.38 3.65
C ILE A 91 -10.54 -14.85 3.60
N THR A 92 -11.29 -15.32 4.60
CA THR A 92 -11.69 -16.73 4.70
C THR A 92 -12.81 -17.11 3.76
N SER A 93 -13.75 -16.20 3.49
CA SER A 93 -14.92 -16.46 2.63
C SER A 93 -14.64 -16.34 1.14
N THR A 94 -13.60 -15.57 0.75
CA THR A 94 -13.27 -15.39 -0.67
C THR A 94 -12.72 -16.67 -1.29
N ARG A 95 -13.32 -17.11 -2.39
CA ARG A 95 -12.85 -18.23 -3.23
C ARG A 95 -12.30 -17.67 -4.54
N PHE A 96 -11.52 -18.47 -5.26
CA PHE A 96 -11.01 -18.09 -6.57
C PHE A 96 -12.14 -17.74 -7.55
N GLU A 97 -13.24 -18.48 -7.51
CA GLU A 97 -14.43 -18.29 -8.35
C GLU A 97 -15.18 -16.99 -8.09
N ASP A 98 -14.94 -16.34 -6.97
CA ASP A 98 -15.53 -15.05 -6.62
C ASP A 98 -14.75 -13.87 -7.25
N LEU A 99 -13.55 -14.13 -7.78
CA LEU A 99 -12.71 -13.13 -8.46
C LEU A 99 -13.21 -12.88 -9.88
N PRO A 100 -13.53 -11.64 -10.26
CA PRO A 100 -13.82 -11.33 -11.66
C PRO A 100 -12.57 -11.47 -12.53
N ALA A 101 -12.74 -11.73 -13.81
CA ALA A 101 -11.65 -11.90 -14.77
C ALA A 101 -10.65 -10.72 -14.75
N SER A 102 -11.15 -9.49 -14.56
CA SER A 102 -10.28 -8.31 -14.44
C SER A 102 -9.37 -8.34 -13.22
N ALA A 103 -9.83 -8.83 -12.08
CA ALA A 103 -8.99 -8.96 -10.88
C ALA A 103 -7.92 -10.04 -11.07
N ILE A 104 -8.26 -11.16 -11.69
CA ILE A 104 -7.33 -12.24 -12.04
C ILE A 104 -6.24 -11.71 -12.99
N GLU A 105 -6.64 -11.03 -14.07
CA GLU A 105 -5.72 -10.44 -15.03
C GLU A 105 -4.75 -9.45 -14.37
N HIS A 106 -5.27 -8.52 -13.56
CA HIS A 106 -4.43 -7.54 -12.90
C HIS A 106 -3.52 -8.17 -11.83
N ALA A 107 -3.96 -9.21 -11.14
CA ALA A 107 -3.11 -9.95 -10.22
C ALA A 107 -1.92 -10.60 -10.96
N LYS A 108 -2.14 -11.24 -12.12
CA LYS A 108 -1.07 -11.79 -12.97
C LYS A 108 -0.11 -10.70 -13.44
N ILE A 109 -0.63 -9.58 -13.93
CA ILE A 109 0.16 -8.43 -14.37
C ILE A 109 1.09 -7.95 -13.23
N PHE A 110 0.56 -7.73 -12.03
CA PHE A 110 1.36 -7.18 -10.94
C PHE A 110 2.22 -8.22 -10.24
N ILE A 111 1.90 -9.51 -10.31
CA ILE A 111 2.83 -10.59 -9.94
C ILE A 111 4.05 -10.56 -10.86
N LEU A 112 3.85 -10.55 -12.18
CA LEU A 112 4.94 -10.51 -13.15
C LEU A 112 5.79 -9.24 -13.01
N ASP A 113 5.16 -8.07 -12.89
CA ASP A 113 5.83 -6.79 -12.66
C ASP A 113 6.73 -6.84 -11.42
N SER A 114 6.18 -7.31 -10.30
CA SER A 114 6.90 -7.35 -9.02
C SER A 114 8.03 -8.37 -9.01
N LEU A 115 7.87 -9.53 -9.66
CA LEU A 115 8.95 -10.50 -9.85
C LEU A 115 10.11 -9.88 -10.63
N GLY A 116 9.82 -9.22 -11.76
CA GLY A 116 10.84 -8.55 -12.56
C GLY A 116 11.59 -7.48 -11.78
N VAL A 117 10.86 -6.60 -11.10
CA VAL A 117 11.47 -5.54 -10.28
C VAL A 117 12.31 -6.12 -9.15
N GLY A 118 11.82 -7.15 -8.46
CA GLY A 118 12.59 -7.82 -7.40
C GLY A 118 13.88 -8.47 -7.92
N ILE A 119 13.83 -9.14 -9.08
CA ILE A 119 15.01 -9.74 -9.74
C ILE A 119 16.04 -8.66 -10.07
N SER A 120 15.63 -7.54 -10.69
CA SER A 120 16.55 -6.47 -11.09
C SER A 120 17.30 -5.86 -9.90
N ALA A 121 16.67 -5.81 -8.76
CA ALA A 121 17.18 -5.14 -7.57
C ALA A 121 18.20 -5.96 -6.76
N SER A 122 18.52 -7.17 -7.19
CA SER A 122 19.62 -7.95 -6.61
C SER A 122 21.00 -7.26 -6.70
N THR A 123 21.11 -6.23 -7.58
CA THR A 123 22.30 -5.37 -7.73
C THR A 123 22.13 -3.97 -7.10
N ALA A 124 21.02 -3.69 -6.46
CA ALA A 124 20.74 -2.37 -5.90
C ALA A 124 21.55 -2.09 -4.62
N ASP A 125 21.67 -0.79 -4.29
CA ASP A 125 22.32 -0.33 -3.06
C ASP A 125 21.73 -1.01 -1.83
N GLY A 126 22.58 -1.63 -1.01
CA GLY A 126 22.20 -2.32 0.21
C GLY A 126 21.76 -3.79 0.03
N ALA A 127 21.55 -4.28 -1.20
CA ALA A 127 21.08 -5.65 -1.43
C ALA A 127 22.14 -6.70 -1.02
N ARG A 128 23.40 -6.48 -1.37
CA ARG A 128 24.53 -7.34 -1.00
C ARG A 128 24.74 -7.33 0.51
N GLU A 129 24.80 -6.16 1.11
CA GLU A 129 25.01 -5.97 2.55
C GLU A 129 23.89 -6.62 3.37
N LEU A 130 22.64 -6.51 2.91
CA LEU A 130 21.49 -7.14 3.54
C LEU A 130 21.59 -8.68 3.47
N LEU A 131 21.95 -9.23 2.30
CA LEU A 131 22.15 -10.66 2.12
C LEU A 131 23.32 -11.19 2.98
N GLU A 132 24.43 -10.47 3.07
CA GLU A 132 25.57 -10.81 3.93
C GLU A 132 25.19 -10.76 5.42
N ALA A 133 24.49 -9.70 5.86
CA ALA A 133 24.04 -9.58 7.25
C ALA A 133 23.08 -10.71 7.64
N SER A 134 22.20 -11.10 6.72
CA SER A 134 21.19 -12.14 6.96
C SER A 134 21.79 -13.53 7.23
N SER A 135 23.00 -13.81 6.77
CA SER A 135 23.71 -15.07 7.05
C SER A 135 23.96 -15.33 8.55
N ARG A 136 23.86 -14.27 9.37
CA ARG A 136 24.01 -14.34 10.83
C ARG A 136 22.69 -14.62 11.56
N TRP A 137 21.54 -14.61 10.86
CA TRP A 137 20.22 -14.73 11.48
C TRP A 137 19.70 -16.18 11.54
N GLY A 138 20.47 -17.12 11.01
CA GLY A 138 20.15 -18.53 10.96
C GLY A 138 20.48 -19.14 9.61
N SER A 139 20.37 -20.46 9.53
CA SER A 139 20.60 -21.25 8.32
C SER A 139 19.30 -21.92 7.88
N GLY A 140 19.09 -22.05 6.57
CA GLY A 140 17.96 -22.72 5.93
C GLY A 140 18.05 -22.60 4.42
N GLN A 141 17.25 -23.40 3.72
CA GLN A 141 17.19 -23.47 2.25
C GLN A 141 15.73 -23.39 1.78
N ASP A 142 14.87 -22.71 2.56
CA ASP A 142 13.42 -22.77 2.38
C ASP A 142 12.96 -22.02 1.13
N ALA A 143 13.52 -20.81 0.90
CA ALA A 143 13.08 -19.95 -0.17
C ALA A 143 14.23 -19.21 -0.89
N LEU A 144 13.99 -18.86 -2.16
CA LEU A 144 14.93 -18.20 -3.06
C LEU A 144 15.01 -16.69 -2.78
N VAL A 145 16.23 -16.16 -2.74
CA VAL A 145 16.49 -14.72 -2.89
C VAL A 145 16.61 -14.43 -4.39
N TRP A 146 15.66 -13.70 -4.91
CA TRP A 146 15.49 -13.51 -6.36
C TRP A 146 16.69 -12.81 -7.01
N GLY A 147 17.06 -13.29 -8.19
CA GLY A 147 18.18 -12.74 -8.96
C GLY A 147 19.57 -13.04 -8.38
N THR A 148 19.70 -13.90 -7.34
CA THR A 148 20.98 -14.24 -6.70
C THR A 148 21.31 -15.73 -6.70
N GLY A 149 20.34 -16.60 -7.00
CA GLY A 149 20.48 -18.06 -6.88
C GLY A 149 20.65 -18.57 -5.43
N ARG A 150 20.60 -17.70 -4.42
CA ARG A 150 20.79 -18.07 -3.01
C ARG A 150 19.47 -18.46 -2.36
N ARG A 151 19.49 -19.53 -1.57
CA ARG A 151 18.34 -19.94 -0.75
C ARG A 151 18.65 -19.70 0.73
N VAL A 152 17.63 -19.24 1.45
CA VAL A 152 17.72 -18.85 2.87
C VAL A 152 16.42 -19.26 3.60
N PRO A 153 16.33 -19.11 4.94
CA PRO A 153 15.05 -19.29 5.64
C PRO A 153 13.93 -18.43 5.03
N ALA A 154 12.70 -18.95 5.00
CA ALA A 154 11.56 -18.29 4.34
C ALA A 154 11.32 -16.85 4.84
N THR A 155 11.42 -16.62 6.15
CA THR A 155 11.26 -15.28 6.75
C THR A 155 12.37 -14.31 6.29
N THR A 156 13.58 -14.81 6.11
CA THR A 156 14.72 -14.05 5.57
C THR A 156 14.53 -13.74 4.08
N ALA A 157 14.06 -14.71 3.28
CA ALA A 157 13.78 -14.51 1.86
C ALA A 157 12.67 -13.47 1.67
N ALA A 158 11.59 -13.54 2.46
CA ALA A 158 10.51 -12.57 2.43
C ALA A 158 11.02 -11.15 2.69
N LEU A 159 11.91 -10.96 3.69
CA LEU A 159 12.51 -9.67 3.99
C LEU A 159 13.34 -9.14 2.82
N ILE A 160 14.25 -9.96 2.28
CA ILE A 160 15.19 -9.53 1.24
C ILE A 160 14.44 -9.25 -0.07
N ASN A 161 13.54 -10.14 -0.49
CA ASN A 161 12.78 -9.96 -1.73
C ASN A 161 11.83 -8.74 -1.65
N ALA A 162 11.26 -8.45 -0.48
CA ALA A 162 10.45 -7.25 -0.27
C ALA A 162 11.29 -5.96 -0.34
N PHE A 163 12.47 -5.97 0.26
CA PHE A 163 13.45 -4.90 0.08
C PHE A 163 13.78 -4.71 -1.41
N GLN A 164 14.08 -5.79 -2.14
CA GLN A 164 14.42 -5.75 -3.55
C GLN A 164 13.28 -5.17 -4.40
N ILE A 165 12.03 -5.57 -4.19
CA ILE A 165 10.91 -5.01 -4.95
C ILE A 165 10.85 -3.49 -4.79
N HIS A 166 11.06 -2.97 -3.56
CA HIS A 166 10.81 -1.55 -3.29
C HIS A 166 12.03 -0.63 -3.49
N CYS A 167 13.27 -1.14 -3.36
CA CYS A 167 14.47 -0.29 -3.28
C CYS A 167 14.81 0.48 -4.58
N GLN A 168 14.25 0.09 -5.72
CA GLN A 168 14.47 0.79 -6.99
C GLN A 168 13.35 1.75 -7.39
N GLU A 169 12.33 1.95 -6.53
CA GLU A 169 11.18 2.81 -6.84
C GLU A 169 10.54 2.49 -8.20
N PHE A 170 10.48 1.19 -8.55
CA PHE A 170 9.97 0.72 -9.84
C PHE A 170 8.76 -0.21 -9.72
N ASP A 171 8.39 -0.53 -8.50
CA ASP A 171 7.25 -1.36 -8.12
C ASP A 171 5.90 -0.63 -8.27
N CYS A 172 4.86 -1.41 -8.43
CA CYS A 172 3.50 -0.89 -8.58
C CYS A 172 3.00 -0.15 -7.33
N VAL A 173 1.99 0.70 -7.52
CA VAL A 173 1.45 1.56 -6.47
C VAL A 173 -0.08 1.65 -6.55
N HIS A 174 -0.74 1.67 -5.40
CA HIS A 174 -2.14 2.07 -5.27
C HIS A 174 -2.18 3.55 -4.84
N GLU A 175 -2.49 4.44 -5.78
CA GLU A 175 -2.33 5.88 -5.60
C GLU A 175 -3.18 6.43 -4.46
N ALA A 176 -4.48 6.11 -4.44
CA ALA A 176 -5.38 6.60 -3.40
C ALA A 176 -5.03 6.11 -1.97
N ALA A 177 -4.36 4.97 -1.85
CA ALA A 177 -3.89 4.46 -0.56
C ALA A 177 -2.48 4.95 -0.19
N VAL A 178 -1.78 5.57 -1.14
CA VAL A 178 -0.35 5.94 -1.04
C VAL A 178 0.48 4.73 -0.58
N LEU A 179 0.32 3.60 -1.29
CA LEU A 179 0.75 2.28 -0.84
C LEU A 179 1.31 1.47 -2.02
N HIS A 180 2.30 0.63 -1.76
CA HIS A 180 2.93 -0.30 -2.70
C HIS A 180 2.54 -1.75 -2.31
N PRO A 181 1.32 -2.22 -2.63
CA PRO A 181 0.75 -3.41 -1.99
C PRO A 181 1.53 -4.69 -2.29
N MET A 182 2.05 -4.82 -3.49
CA MET A 182 2.78 -6.03 -3.90
C MET A 182 4.16 -6.14 -3.27
N ALA A 183 4.78 -5.02 -2.88
CA ALA A 183 6.14 -5.01 -2.35
C ALA A 183 6.29 -5.80 -1.05
N THR A 184 5.29 -5.77 -0.18
CA THR A 184 5.27 -6.52 1.08
C THR A 184 4.60 -7.88 0.91
N LEU A 185 3.48 -7.93 0.17
CA LEU A 185 2.61 -9.08 0.05
C LEU A 185 3.25 -10.22 -0.76
N LEU A 186 3.70 -9.93 -2.00
CA LEU A 186 4.17 -10.99 -2.89
C LEU A 186 5.38 -11.76 -2.35
N PRO A 187 6.42 -11.11 -1.79
CA PRO A 187 7.55 -11.82 -1.22
C PRO A 187 7.18 -12.71 -0.04
N ALA A 188 6.28 -12.26 0.83
CA ALA A 188 5.78 -13.04 1.95
C ALA A 188 4.98 -14.26 1.46
N ALA A 189 4.06 -14.07 0.51
CA ALA A 189 3.25 -15.14 -0.07
C ALA A 189 4.11 -16.19 -0.79
N MET A 190 5.08 -15.76 -1.61
CA MET A 190 5.98 -16.66 -2.33
C MET A 190 6.91 -17.43 -1.39
N ALA A 191 7.52 -16.77 -0.40
CA ALA A 191 8.37 -17.45 0.58
C ALA A 191 7.58 -18.46 1.43
N PHE A 192 6.34 -18.16 1.79
CA PHE A 192 5.44 -19.11 2.43
C PHE A 192 5.15 -20.31 1.52
N ALA A 193 4.83 -20.06 0.25
CA ALA A 193 4.51 -21.10 -0.72
C ALA A 193 5.71 -22.03 -0.99
N GLU A 194 6.92 -21.48 -1.08
CA GLU A 194 8.14 -22.28 -1.21
C GLU A 194 8.36 -23.21 0.01
N ARG A 195 8.18 -22.68 1.21
CA ARG A 195 8.34 -23.43 2.47
C ARG A 195 7.30 -24.54 2.63
N ARG A 196 6.03 -24.23 2.28
CA ARG A 196 4.89 -25.15 2.51
C ARG A 196 4.77 -26.23 1.45
N SER A 197 5.05 -25.92 0.17
CA SER A 197 4.72 -26.72 -1.02
C SER A 197 3.18 -26.88 -1.29
N GLY A 198 2.84 -27.22 -2.54
CA GLY A 198 1.45 -27.51 -2.92
C GLY A 198 0.50 -26.31 -2.91
N VAL A 199 1.03 -25.09 -3.00
CA VAL A 199 0.24 -23.87 -3.20
C VAL A 199 -0.01 -23.71 -4.70
N SER A 200 -1.26 -23.76 -5.13
CA SER A 200 -1.62 -23.58 -6.54
C SER A 200 -1.56 -22.12 -6.98
N GLY A 201 -1.50 -21.88 -8.29
CA GLY A 201 -1.60 -20.53 -8.83
C GLY A 201 -2.94 -19.85 -8.50
N ARG A 202 -4.04 -20.63 -8.41
CA ARG A 202 -5.36 -20.11 -7.97
C ARG A 202 -5.32 -19.63 -6.53
N ASP A 203 -4.64 -20.38 -5.64
CA ASP A 203 -4.47 -19.97 -4.25
C ASP A 203 -3.65 -18.68 -4.15
N LEU A 204 -2.55 -18.57 -4.91
CA LEU A 204 -1.72 -17.37 -4.97
C LEU A 204 -2.52 -16.15 -5.49
N LEU A 205 -3.28 -16.31 -6.57
CA LEU A 205 -4.12 -15.25 -7.12
C LEU A 205 -5.15 -14.76 -6.11
N THR A 206 -5.80 -15.68 -5.38
CA THR A 206 -6.76 -15.35 -4.33
C THR A 206 -6.07 -14.62 -3.16
N ALA A 207 -4.91 -15.12 -2.72
CA ALA A 207 -4.14 -14.50 -1.64
C ALA A 207 -3.67 -13.08 -1.99
N VAL A 208 -3.25 -12.86 -3.25
CA VAL A 208 -2.88 -11.53 -3.75
C VAL A 208 -4.09 -10.61 -3.74
N ALA A 209 -5.23 -11.05 -4.24
CA ALA A 209 -6.44 -10.22 -4.31
C ALA A 209 -6.89 -9.77 -2.91
N VAL A 210 -7.04 -10.69 -1.95
CA VAL A 210 -7.48 -10.34 -0.58
C VAL A 210 -6.41 -9.56 0.19
N GLY A 211 -5.13 -9.84 -0.02
CA GLY A 211 -4.03 -9.11 0.62
C GLY A 211 -3.95 -7.65 0.15
N VAL A 212 -4.15 -7.41 -1.15
CA VAL A 212 -4.25 -6.05 -1.70
C VAL A 212 -5.48 -5.34 -1.14
N ASP A 213 -6.64 -5.99 -1.09
CA ASP A 213 -7.85 -5.40 -0.52
C ASP A 213 -7.66 -4.98 0.94
N VAL A 214 -7.03 -5.82 1.77
CA VAL A 214 -6.77 -5.49 3.18
C VAL A 214 -5.84 -4.29 3.32
N SER A 215 -4.68 -4.32 2.65
CA SER A 215 -3.70 -3.23 2.76
C SER A 215 -4.25 -1.90 2.26
N THR A 216 -4.97 -1.92 1.14
CA THR A 216 -5.53 -0.70 0.54
C THR A 216 -6.74 -0.17 1.31
N THR A 217 -7.56 -1.04 1.89
CA THR A 217 -8.65 -0.63 2.79
C THR A 217 -8.11 0.20 3.96
N LEU A 218 -7.01 -0.23 4.58
CA LEU A 218 -6.35 0.50 5.65
C LEU A 218 -5.71 1.80 5.14
N GLY A 219 -5.04 1.77 3.98
CA GLY A 219 -4.37 2.94 3.41
C GLY A 219 -5.35 4.04 2.98
N VAL A 220 -6.46 3.69 2.33
CA VAL A 220 -7.49 4.65 1.89
C VAL A 220 -8.28 5.23 3.07
N ALA A 221 -8.34 4.52 4.18
CA ALA A 221 -9.01 5.00 5.39
C ALA A 221 -8.38 6.28 5.95
N SER A 222 -7.07 6.47 5.78
CA SER A 222 -6.35 7.63 6.32
C SER A 222 -6.75 8.93 5.65
N LYS A 223 -7.00 9.95 6.47
CA LYS A 223 -7.32 11.33 6.06
C LYS A 223 -6.19 12.32 6.37
N SER A 224 -5.17 11.86 7.08
CA SER A 224 -4.02 12.67 7.49
C SER A 224 -2.85 12.55 6.50
N PRO A 225 -1.93 13.51 6.47
CA PRO A 225 -0.66 13.38 5.76
C PRO A 225 0.17 12.20 6.31
N LEU A 226 1.03 11.63 5.45
CA LEU A 226 1.93 10.54 5.83
C LEU A 226 2.79 10.90 7.05
N THR A 227 2.67 10.14 8.11
CA THR A 227 3.55 10.18 9.29
C THR A 227 4.37 8.89 9.35
N PHE A 228 3.70 7.77 9.20
CA PHE A 228 4.31 6.46 9.03
C PHE A 228 4.37 6.08 7.54
N PHE A 229 5.25 5.14 7.23
CA PHE A 229 5.47 4.68 5.86
C PHE A 229 4.47 3.57 5.51
N ARG A 230 3.31 3.93 4.93
CA ARG A 230 2.20 3.01 4.62
C ARG A 230 2.59 1.78 3.80
N PRO A 231 3.52 1.83 2.82
CA PRO A 231 3.99 0.62 2.15
C PRO A 231 4.52 -0.46 3.09
N ALA A 232 5.12 -0.06 4.22
CA ALA A 232 5.54 -0.97 5.27
C ALA A 232 4.39 -1.30 6.23
N THR A 233 3.75 -0.30 6.83
CA THR A 233 2.78 -0.49 7.91
C THR A 233 1.48 -1.14 7.43
N SER A 234 0.71 -0.48 6.58
CA SER A 234 -0.52 -1.04 5.99
C SER A 234 -0.22 -2.24 5.07
N GLY A 235 0.94 -2.20 4.34
CA GLY A 235 1.42 -3.30 3.51
C GLY A 235 1.67 -4.57 4.31
N GLY A 236 2.16 -4.47 5.55
CA GLY A 236 2.37 -5.60 6.44
C GLY A 236 1.08 -6.36 6.77
N PHE A 237 -0.03 -5.65 7.00
CA PHE A 237 -1.34 -6.30 7.21
C PHE A 237 -1.84 -7.00 5.94
N GLY A 238 -1.60 -6.42 4.75
CA GLY A 238 -1.91 -7.09 3.49
C GLY A 238 -1.10 -8.35 3.26
N ALA A 239 0.20 -8.33 3.59
CA ALA A 239 1.07 -9.49 3.54
C ALA A 239 0.60 -10.58 4.51
N ALA A 240 0.27 -10.21 5.76
CA ALA A 240 -0.27 -11.12 6.76
C ALA A 240 -1.61 -11.74 6.32
N ALA A 241 -2.48 -10.96 5.68
CA ALA A 241 -3.75 -11.45 5.11
C ALA A 241 -3.51 -12.48 4.00
N GLY A 242 -2.60 -12.19 3.05
CA GLY A 242 -2.26 -13.11 1.97
C GLY A 242 -1.66 -14.42 2.47
N VAL A 243 -0.69 -14.34 3.39
CA VAL A 243 -0.07 -15.53 4.01
C VAL A 243 -1.10 -16.34 4.81
N ALA A 244 -1.95 -15.69 5.60
CA ALA A 244 -3.00 -16.33 6.37
C ALA A 244 -4.00 -17.07 5.46
N ARG A 245 -4.34 -16.48 4.31
CA ARG A 245 -5.18 -17.12 3.28
C ARG A 245 -4.52 -18.39 2.74
N LEU A 246 -3.23 -18.33 2.38
CA LEU A 246 -2.46 -19.50 1.91
C LEU A 246 -2.29 -20.57 3.00
N ALA A 247 -2.16 -20.15 4.25
CA ALA A 247 -2.05 -21.04 5.39
C ALA A 247 -3.37 -21.76 5.71
N GLY A 248 -4.51 -21.26 5.21
CA GLY A 248 -5.85 -21.80 5.50
C GLY A 248 -6.28 -21.55 6.94
N LEU A 249 -5.86 -20.41 7.53
CA LEU A 249 -6.20 -20.05 8.90
C LEU A 249 -7.69 -19.73 9.04
N SER A 250 -8.25 -20.03 10.20
CA SER A 250 -9.63 -19.67 10.54
C SER A 250 -9.80 -18.17 10.74
N THR A 251 -11.04 -17.68 10.66
CA THR A 251 -11.36 -16.25 10.92
C THR A 251 -10.79 -15.79 12.27
N GLU A 252 -10.90 -16.59 13.32
CA GLU A 252 -10.40 -16.25 14.65
C GLU A 252 -8.87 -16.22 14.71
N GLN A 253 -8.20 -17.14 14.04
CA GLN A 253 -6.75 -17.11 13.90
C GLN A 253 -6.29 -15.88 13.11
N ILE A 254 -7.00 -15.47 12.06
CA ILE A 254 -6.67 -14.27 11.27
C ILE A 254 -6.84 -12.98 12.10
N VAL A 255 -7.86 -12.89 12.94
CA VAL A 255 -7.98 -11.80 13.91
C VAL A 255 -6.74 -11.75 14.81
N SER A 256 -6.28 -12.90 15.29
CA SER A 256 -5.03 -12.99 16.07
C SER A 256 -3.80 -12.61 15.25
N VAL A 257 -3.72 -13.02 13.97
CA VAL A 257 -2.65 -12.61 13.04
C VAL A 257 -2.55 -11.09 12.96
N PHE A 258 -3.66 -10.39 12.79
CA PHE A 258 -3.65 -8.92 12.71
C PHE A 258 -3.11 -8.29 14.01
N GLY A 259 -3.52 -8.79 15.16
CA GLY A 259 -3.03 -8.29 16.45
C GLY A 259 -1.53 -8.53 16.65
N ILE A 260 -1.03 -9.71 16.26
CA ILE A 260 0.40 -10.05 16.34
C ILE A 260 1.20 -9.26 15.31
N GLN A 261 0.68 -9.08 14.09
CA GLN A 261 1.29 -8.24 13.05
C GLN A 261 1.42 -6.80 13.54
N TYR A 262 0.38 -6.27 14.19
CA TYR A 262 0.42 -4.91 14.72
C TYR A 262 1.53 -4.72 15.75
N ALA A 263 1.75 -5.68 16.63
CA ALA A 263 2.83 -5.63 17.62
C ALA A 263 4.25 -5.56 17.00
N GLN A 264 4.39 -5.97 15.73
CA GLN A 264 5.66 -5.95 14.98
C GLN A 264 5.68 -4.85 13.90
N THR A 265 4.55 -4.17 13.66
CA THR A 265 4.44 -3.16 12.60
C THR A 265 5.37 -1.99 12.85
N SER A 266 6.20 -1.67 11.86
CA SER A 266 7.18 -0.59 11.91
C SER A 266 7.29 0.11 10.56
N GLY A 267 7.83 1.33 10.58
CA GLY A 267 8.11 2.09 9.38
C GLY A 267 7.74 3.56 9.52
N THR A 268 8.72 4.45 9.42
CA THR A 268 8.56 5.90 9.54
C THR A 268 9.00 6.60 8.28
N MET A 269 8.67 7.90 8.15
CA MET A 269 9.11 8.73 7.03
C MET A 269 10.53 9.28 7.20
N GLN A 270 11.22 9.03 8.32
CA GLN A 270 12.58 9.54 8.53
C GLN A 270 13.58 9.03 7.49
N PRO A 271 13.63 7.71 7.14
CA PRO A 271 14.50 7.23 6.07
C PRO A 271 14.19 7.83 4.70
N HIS A 272 12.92 8.20 4.44
CA HIS A 272 12.55 8.91 3.22
C HIS A 272 13.22 10.29 3.17
N VAL A 273 13.14 11.08 4.25
CA VAL A 273 13.72 12.44 4.31
C VAL A 273 15.23 12.41 4.07
N GLU A 274 15.91 11.43 4.65
CA GLU A 274 17.37 11.30 4.55
C GLU A 274 17.84 10.61 3.25
N GLY A 275 16.95 9.90 2.55
CA GLY A 275 17.28 9.06 1.40
C GLY A 275 18.00 7.77 1.79
N SER A 276 17.72 7.26 3.00
CA SER A 276 18.34 6.05 3.53
C SER A 276 17.78 4.78 2.87
N VAL A 277 18.65 3.79 2.63
CA VAL A 277 18.25 2.43 2.20
C VAL A 277 17.42 1.68 3.24
N VAL A 278 17.29 2.21 4.44
CA VAL A 278 16.36 1.69 5.46
C VAL A 278 14.90 1.89 5.03
N LEU A 279 14.59 2.84 4.13
CA LEU A 279 13.23 3.02 3.62
C LEU A 279 12.64 1.71 3.05
N PRO A 280 13.24 1.07 2.02
CA PRO A 280 12.78 -0.23 1.53
C PRO A 280 12.96 -1.38 2.55
N MET A 281 13.92 -1.30 3.47
CA MET A 281 14.06 -2.33 4.53
C MET A 281 12.83 -2.40 5.43
N GLN A 282 12.15 -1.29 5.68
CA GLN A 282 10.92 -1.27 6.48
C GLN A 282 9.82 -2.14 5.84
N VAL A 283 9.74 -2.18 4.51
CA VAL A 283 8.85 -3.09 3.78
C VAL A 283 9.23 -4.55 4.04
N GLY A 284 10.53 -4.84 3.96
CA GLY A 284 11.09 -6.17 4.25
C GLY A 284 10.82 -6.65 5.68
N PHE A 285 10.99 -5.78 6.68
CA PHE A 285 10.70 -6.13 8.08
C PHE A 285 9.24 -6.53 8.28
N ASN A 286 8.30 -5.82 7.65
CA ASN A 286 6.89 -6.16 7.73
C ASN A 286 6.51 -7.41 6.92
N ALA A 287 7.17 -7.70 5.81
CA ALA A 287 7.00 -8.95 5.07
C ALA A 287 7.45 -10.16 5.89
N ARG A 288 8.58 -10.07 6.59
CA ARG A 288 9.05 -11.09 7.54
C ARG A 288 8.05 -11.27 8.68
N ALA A 289 7.65 -10.17 9.31
CA ALA A 289 6.68 -10.18 10.42
C ALA A 289 5.36 -10.85 10.02
N ALA A 290 4.93 -10.75 8.77
CA ALA A 290 3.70 -11.38 8.28
C ALA A 290 3.76 -12.92 8.35
N LEU A 291 4.90 -13.53 7.97
CA LEU A 291 5.08 -14.98 8.12
C LEU A 291 5.10 -15.37 9.60
N GLU A 292 5.87 -14.65 10.41
CA GLU A 292 6.01 -14.92 11.85
C GLU A 292 4.65 -14.78 12.57
N SER A 293 3.86 -13.77 12.21
CA SER A 293 2.51 -13.56 12.78
C SER A 293 1.56 -14.72 12.46
N CYS A 294 1.61 -15.23 11.22
CA CYS A 294 0.80 -16.39 10.82
C CYS A 294 1.26 -17.67 11.54
N ASP A 295 2.56 -17.90 11.66
CA ASP A 295 3.11 -19.06 12.37
C ASP A 295 2.71 -19.04 13.86
N LEU A 296 2.80 -17.88 14.53
CA LEU A 296 2.41 -17.71 15.93
C LEU A 296 0.91 -17.93 16.15
N ALA A 297 0.06 -17.35 15.30
CA ALA A 297 -1.40 -17.55 15.39
C ALA A 297 -1.79 -19.00 15.07
N ALA A 298 -1.14 -19.65 14.10
CA ALA A 298 -1.34 -21.06 13.80
C ALA A 298 -0.97 -21.96 14.98
N ALA A 299 0.05 -21.58 15.76
CA ALA A 299 0.47 -22.27 16.98
C ALA A 299 -0.47 -22.00 18.19
N GLY A 300 -1.49 -21.16 18.02
CA GLY A 300 -2.50 -20.86 19.04
C GLY A 300 -2.22 -19.63 19.92
N ILE A 301 -1.28 -18.77 19.55
CA ILE A 301 -1.05 -17.51 20.27
C ILE A 301 -2.16 -16.52 19.89
N PRO A 302 -2.94 -16.00 20.87
CA PRO A 302 -4.00 -15.05 20.59
C PRO A 302 -3.43 -13.63 20.43
N GLY A 303 -3.98 -12.86 19.49
CA GLY A 303 -3.74 -11.43 19.34
C GLY A 303 -4.93 -10.59 19.83
N PRO A 304 -4.73 -9.27 20.05
CA PRO A 304 -5.81 -8.35 20.37
C PRO A 304 -6.83 -8.27 19.21
N ARG A 305 -8.12 -8.19 19.54
CA ARG A 305 -9.21 -8.21 18.56
C ARG A 305 -9.45 -6.84 17.93
N ASP A 306 -9.48 -5.77 18.73
CA ASP A 306 -9.69 -4.39 18.24
C ASP A 306 -8.37 -3.75 17.82
N THR A 307 -7.71 -4.39 16.84
CA THR A 307 -6.38 -4.03 16.35
C THR A 307 -6.36 -2.68 15.64
N PHE A 308 -7.42 -2.33 14.92
CA PHE A 308 -7.38 -1.18 14.02
C PHE A 308 -7.95 0.10 14.63
N GLU A 309 -9.09 0.04 15.32
CA GLU A 309 -9.84 1.21 15.77
C GLU A 309 -9.83 1.42 17.29
N GLY A 310 -9.29 0.47 18.04
CA GLY A 310 -9.21 0.51 19.50
C GLY A 310 -8.49 1.75 20.07
N PRO A 311 -8.53 1.97 21.38
CA PRO A 311 -7.93 3.15 22.02
C PRO A 311 -6.42 3.25 21.76
N PHE A 312 -5.75 2.12 21.52
CA PHE A 312 -4.35 2.00 21.10
C PHE A 312 -4.24 1.28 19.76
N GLY A 313 -5.26 1.36 18.91
CA GLY A 313 -5.32 0.71 17.62
C GLY A 313 -4.43 1.38 16.57
N PHE A 314 -4.13 0.63 15.51
CA PHE A 314 -3.23 1.03 14.43
C PHE A 314 -3.61 2.38 13.81
N LEU A 315 -4.89 2.57 13.44
CA LEU A 315 -5.33 3.79 12.75
C LEU A 315 -5.19 5.02 13.65
N ARG A 316 -5.52 4.88 14.93
CA ARG A 316 -5.40 5.98 15.89
C ARG A 316 -3.94 6.42 16.10
N LEU A 317 -3.02 5.48 16.23
CA LEU A 317 -1.63 5.78 16.57
C LEU A 317 -0.78 6.11 15.34
N CYS A 318 -1.05 5.48 14.18
CA CYS A 318 -0.21 5.61 13.00
C CYS A 318 -0.79 6.55 11.94
N GLU A 319 -2.13 6.70 11.84
CA GLU A 319 -2.78 7.43 10.76
C GLU A 319 -3.48 8.73 11.23
N GLY A 320 -3.72 8.91 12.52
CA GLY A 320 -4.34 10.11 13.09
C GLY A 320 -5.84 10.19 12.81
N GLU A 321 -6.25 10.89 11.74
CA GLU A 321 -7.65 10.93 11.29
C GLU A 321 -7.91 9.85 10.26
N TRP A 322 -9.02 9.12 10.41
CA TRP A 322 -9.38 8.04 9.48
C TRP A 322 -10.89 7.86 9.33
N ASP A 323 -11.29 7.25 8.22
CA ASP A 323 -12.63 6.71 7.98
C ASP A 323 -12.51 5.35 7.27
N LEU A 324 -12.71 4.28 8.02
CA LEU A 324 -12.55 2.91 7.53
C LEU A 324 -13.82 2.38 6.83
N ALA A 325 -14.98 2.94 7.16
CA ALA A 325 -16.27 2.41 6.70
C ALA A 325 -16.41 2.35 5.16
N PRO A 326 -15.97 3.36 4.36
CA PRO A 326 -16.04 3.27 2.91
C PRO A 326 -15.20 2.14 2.32
N GLY A 327 -14.03 1.86 2.91
CA GLY A 327 -13.15 0.76 2.48
C GLY A 327 -13.78 -0.61 2.77
N LEU A 328 -14.23 -0.83 4.00
CA LEU A 328 -14.90 -2.07 4.39
C LEU A 328 -16.12 -2.37 3.52
N ALA A 329 -16.87 -1.35 3.13
CA ALA A 329 -18.06 -1.51 2.30
C ALA A 329 -17.76 -1.96 0.86
N LYS A 330 -16.54 -1.84 0.37
CA LYS A 330 -16.09 -2.24 -0.97
C LYS A 330 -15.63 -3.70 -1.03
N LEU A 331 -15.29 -4.31 0.10
CA LEU A 331 -14.79 -5.69 0.18
C LEU A 331 -15.71 -6.66 -0.55
N GLY A 332 -15.13 -7.49 -1.42
CA GLY A 332 -15.85 -8.46 -2.25
C GLY A 332 -16.74 -7.86 -3.36
N ARG A 333 -16.67 -6.54 -3.60
CA ARG A 333 -17.41 -5.83 -4.66
C ARG A 333 -16.52 -5.06 -5.61
N GLU A 334 -15.52 -4.37 -5.08
CA GLU A 334 -14.53 -3.62 -5.84
C GLU A 334 -13.13 -4.16 -5.49
N TRP A 335 -12.55 -4.94 -6.39
CA TRP A 335 -11.25 -5.55 -6.18
C TRP A 335 -10.14 -4.52 -6.40
N GLN A 336 -9.43 -4.18 -5.35
CA GLN A 336 -8.46 -3.09 -5.34
C GLN A 336 -7.20 -3.40 -6.15
N ILE A 337 -6.91 -4.66 -6.45
CA ILE A 337 -5.84 -5.04 -7.38
C ILE A 337 -6.07 -4.42 -8.77
N SER A 338 -7.32 -4.18 -9.16
CA SER A 338 -7.68 -3.49 -10.40
C SER A 338 -7.48 -1.97 -10.34
N GLN A 339 -7.22 -1.39 -9.17
CA GLN A 339 -6.91 0.03 -8.98
C GLN A 339 -5.41 0.30 -8.78
N VAL A 340 -4.58 -0.73 -8.92
CA VAL A 340 -3.13 -0.61 -8.86
C VAL A 340 -2.59 -0.05 -10.17
N SER A 341 -1.62 0.84 -10.08
CA SER A 341 -0.88 1.48 -11.18
C SER A 341 0.49 0.85 -11.34
N HIS A 342 0.99 0.76 -12.59
CA HIS A 342 2.42 0.54 -12.81
C HIS A 342 3.23 1.81 -12.51
N LYS A 343 4.52 1.65 -12.27
CA LYS A 343 5.50 2.71 -12.49
C LYS A 343 6.19 2.44 -13.84
N PRO A 344 6.01 3.30 -14.84
CA PRO A 344 6.69 3.15 -16.13
C PRO A 344 8.16 3.54 -16.05
N PHE A 345 8.56 4.26 -15.00
CA PHE A 345 9.90 4.77 -14.77
C PHE A 345 10.40 4.40 -13.37
N PRO A 346 11.71 4.10 -13.18
CA PRO A 346 12.29 3.75 -11.88
C PRO A 346 12.51 5.01 -11.01
N SER A 347 11.40 5.62 -10.58
CA SER A 347 11.39 6.80 -9.70
C SER A 347 10.14 6.79 -8.82
N GLY A 348 10.13 7.58 -7.77
CA GLY A 348 8.93 7.78 -6.95
C GLY A 348 7.73 8.16 -7.83
N ARG A 349 6.55 7.59 -7.54
CA ARG A 349 5.34 7.85 -8.34
C ARG A 349 5.06 9.34 -8.52
N ALA A 350 5.31 10.13 -7.48
CA ALA A 350 5.18 11.59 -7.50
C ALA A 350 6.04 12.30 -8.58
N GLY A 351 7.16 11.69 -9.01
CA GLY A 351 8.02 12.21 -10.07
C GLY A 351 7.64 11.76 -11.48
N ASN A 352 6.74 10.78 -11.62
CA ASN A 352 6.46 10.19 -12.94
C ASN A 352 5.78 11.18 -13.90
N GLY A 353 4.95 12.09 -13.39
CA GLY A 353 4.35 13.12 -14.24
C GLY A 353 5.39 14.12 -14.77
N LEU A 354 6.37 14.54 -13.96
CA LEU A 354 7.49 15.36 -14.43
C LEU A 354 8.24 14.64 -15.58
N ILE A 355 8.51 13.35 -15.44
CA ILE A 355 9.19 12.55 -16.49
C ILE A 355 8.36 12.55 -17.78
N GLU A 356 7.08 12.25 -17.70
CA GLU A 356 6.18 12.24 -18.85
C GLU A 356 6.13 13.61 -19.54
N GLY A 357 5.94 14.69 -18.77
CA GLY A 357 5.91 16.05 -19.32
C GLY A 357 7.21 16.45 -20.01
N LEU A 358 8.37 16.09 -19.45
CA LEU A 358 9.66 16.36 -20.09
C LEU A 358 9.90 15.54 -21.36
N MET A 359 9.44 14.29 -21.41
CA MET A 359 9.51 13.47 -22.62
C MET A 359 8.61 14.05 -23.72
N LEU A 360 7.42 14.56 -23.38
CA LEU A 360 6.55 15.28 -24.31
C LEU A 360 7.20 16.57 -24.80
N PHE A 361 7.76 17.39 -23.90
CA PHE A 361 8.52 18.57 -24.28
C PHE A 361 9.66 18.23 -25.27
N GLY A 362 10.41 17.16 -24.99
CA GLY A 362 11.49 16.68 -25.87
C GLY A 362 11.00 16.23 -27.24
N SER A 363 9.81 15.65 -27.35
CA SER A 363 9.20 15.22 -28.62
C SER A 363 8.60 16.38 -29.43
N GLU A 364 8.02 17.38 -28.76
CA GLU A 364 7.43 18.56 -29.38
C GLU A 364 8.48 19.63 -29.71
N LEU A 365 9.50 19.74 -28.88
CA LEU A 365 10.65 20.66 -28.96
C LEU A 365 10.25 22.10 -29.35
N PRO A 366 9.38 22.77 -28.57
CA PRO A 366 8.88 24.12 -28.91
C PRO A 366 10.02 25.17 -28.97
N PHE A 367 11.12 24.90 -28.27
CA PHE A 367 12.39 25.61 -28.33
C PHE A 367 13.56 24.70 -27.91
N PRO A 368 14.80 24.97 -28.29
CA PRO A 368 15.97 24.13 -28.00
C PRO A 368 16.15 23.90 -26.49
N LYS A 369 16.52 22.70 -26.08
CA LYS A 369 16.80 22.37 -24.67
C LYS A 369 17.91 23.28 -24.07
N SER A 370 18.84 23.74 -24.89
CA SER A 370 19.91 24.70 -24.48
C SER A 370 19.37 26.07 -24.07
N GLU A 371 18.17 26.41 -24.51
CA GLU A 371 17.51 27.68 -24.21
C GLU A 371 16.62 27.58 -22.94
N ILE A 372 16.51 26.44 -22.31
CA ILE A 372 15.75 26.31 -21.04
C ILE A 372 16.44 27.18 -19.98
N GLU A 373 15.66 28.06 -19.36
CA GLU A 373 16.02 28.88 -18.22
C GLU A 373 15.53 28.26 -16.90
N SER A 374 14.31 27.74 -16.90
CA SER A 374 13.71 27.13 -15.72
C SER A 374 12.64 26.11 -16.06
N ALA A 375 12.42 25.14 -15.15
CA ALA A 375 11.34 24.17 -15.16
C ALA A 375 10.69 24.15 -13.78
N LEU A 376 9.41 24.53 -13.72
CA LEU A 376 8.62 24.59 -12.49
C LEU A 376 7.53 23.51 -12.50
N VAL A 377 7.46 22.71 -11.44
CA VAL A 377 6.35 21.79 -11.18
C VAL A 377 5.44 22.40 -10.12
N ILE A 378 4.16 22.58 -10.43
CA ILE A 378 3.13 23.03 -9.47
C ILE A 378 2.18 21.86 -9.24
N GLY A 379 2.00 21.46 -7.99
CA GLY A 379 1.13 20.31 -7.69
C GLY A 379 0.80 20.12 -6.23
N PRO A 380 0.01 19.08 -5.93
CA PRO A 380 -0.49 18.79 -4.60
C PRO A 380 0.62 18.66 -3.54
N PRO A 381 0.29 18.88 -2.25
CA PRO A 381 1.26 18.81 -1.16
C PRO A 381 2.08 17.51 -1.13
N LEU A 382 1.47 16.36 -1.49
CA LEU A 382 2.16 15.08 -1.48
C LEU A 382 3.33 15.04 -2.48
N ILE A 383 3.17 15.58 -3.71
CA ILE A 383 4.23 15.61 -4.72
C ILE A 383 5.45 16.36 -4.17
N ASN A 384 5.21 17.55 -3.61
CA ASN A 384 6.27 18.33 -2.98
C ASN A 384 6.95 17.56 -1.85
N ARG A 385 6.17 16.99 -0.93
CA ARG A 385 6.68 16.23 0.22
C ARG A 385 7.56 15.05 -0.20
N LEU A 386 7.22 14.38 -1.28
CA LEU A 386 7.92 13.18 -1.73
C LEU A 386 9.12 13.47 -2.64
N CYS A 387 9.10 14.54 -3.45
CA CYS A 387 10.09 14.75 -4.50
C CYS A 387 10.81 16.11 -4.46
N ALA A 388 10.35 17.12 -3.70
CA ALA A 388 10.98 18.44 -3.65
C ALA A 388 12.21 18.48 -2.72
N ARG A 389 13.08 17.48 -2.81
CA ARG A 389 14.34 17.45 -2.07
C ARG A 389 15.45 18.13 -2.87
N PRO A 390 16.42 18.78 -2.21
CA PRO A 390 17.53 19.45 -2.90
C PRO A 390 18.40 18.43 -3.63
N ASP A 391 18.95 18.84 -4.76
CA ASP A 391 19.99 18.05 -5.42
C ASP A 391 21.27 18.00 -4.57
N ARG A 392 22.03 16.90 -4.68
CA ARG A 392 23.27 16.63 -3.95
C ARG A 392 24.34 16.16 -4.92
N PRO A 393 25.63 16.59 -4.76
CA PRO A 393 26.70 16.23 -5.71
C PRO A 393 27.01 14.73 -5.84
N ALA A 394 26.65 13.93 -4.85
CA ALA A 394 26.84 12.48 -4.83
C ALA A 394 25.71 11.81 -4.03
N PRO A 395 24.47 11.82 -4.53
CA PRO A 395 23.38 11.15 -3.88
C PRO A 395 23.57 9.62 -4.01
N ASN A 396 23.00 8.84 -3.09
CA ASN A 396 22.77 7.43 -3.37
C ASN A 396 21.56 7.26 -4.30
N GLY A 397 21.40 6.06 -4.88
CA GLY A 397 20.31 5.79 -5.82
C GLY A 397 18.93 5.97 -5.21
N ASN A 398 18.72 5.62 -3.94
CA ASN A 398 17.45 5.80 -3.24
C ASN A 398 17.07 7.28 -3.08
N TYR A 399 18.04 8.14 -2.78
CA TYR A 399 17.83 9.60 -2.74
C TYR A 399 17.50 10.16 -4.12
N ALA A 400 18.27 9.78 -5.13
CA ALA A 400 18.16 10.32 -6.49
C ALA A 400 16.80 9.97 -7.15
N ARG A 401 16.27 8.74 -6.92
CA ARG A 401 14.96 8.30 -7.44
C ARG A 401 13.78 9.10 -6.91
N LEU A 402 13.98 9.86 -5.85
CA LEU A 402 12.97 10.69 -5.20
C LEU A 402 13.33 12.19 -5.26
N CYS A 403 14.31 12.58 -6.07
CA CYS A 403 14.73 13.98 -6.28
C CYS A 403 14.25 14.46 -7.65
N ALA A 404 13.21 15.30 -7.69
CA ALA A 404 12.65 15.82 -8.94
C ALA A 404 13.69 16.54 -9.80
N ALA A 405 14.59 17.30 -9.18
CA ALA A 405 15.66 18.02 -9.89
C ALA A 405 16.63 17.06 -10.58
N PHE A 406 17.10 16.01 -9.90
CA PHE A 406 17.95 14.98 -10.49
C PHE A 406 17.24 14.23 -11.62
N ILE A 407 16.02 13.77 -11.36
CA ILE A 407 15.18 13.04 -12.33
C ILE A 407 14.99 13.89 -13.58
N GLY A 408 14.58 15.15 -13.41
CA GLY A 408 14.36 16.07 -14.52
C GLY A 408 15.62 16.33 -15.34
N ALA A 409 16.77 16.52 -14.69
CA ALA A 409 18.05 16.66 -15.34
C ALA A 409 18.43 15.45 -16.21
N LYS A 410 18.23 14.23 -15.70
CA LYS A 410 18.48 12.99 -16.45
C LYS A 410 17.57 12.88 -17.68
N VAL A 411 16.29 13.23 -17.55
CA VAL A 411 15.36 13.21 -18.70
C VAL A 411 15.74 14.25 -19.74
N LEU A 412 16.18 15.45 -19.35
CA LEU A 412 16.66 16.45 -20.30
C LEU A 412 17.92 16.00 -21.05
N GLN A 413 18.79 15.23 -20.42
CA GLN A 413 20.02 14.71 -21.03
C GLN A 413 19.76 13.58 -22.02
N HIS A 414 18.84 12.66 -21.69
CA HIS A 414 18.72 11.35 -22.35
C HIS A 414 17.37 11.11 -23.01
N ASP A 415 16.42 12.02 -22.92
CA ASP A 415 15.00 11.88 -23.36
C ASP A 415 14.26 10.70 -22.71
N ARG A 416 14.83 10.10 -21.70
CA ARG A 416 14.31 8.97 -20.94
C ARG A 416 15.00 8.83 -19.58
N ILE A 417 14.44 7.99 -18.72
CA ILE A 417 15.11 7.57 -17.49
C ILE A 417 14.88 6.04 -17.30
N GLY A 418 15.96 5.32 -16.99
CA GLY A 418 15.96 3.88 -16.76
C GLY A 418 16.86 3.52 -15.58
N LEU A 419 16.94 2.22 -15.24
CA LEU A 419 17.74 1.71 -14.12
C LEU A 419 19.22 2.06 -14.24
N GLU A 420 19.75 2.13 -15.46
CA GLU A 420 21.13 2.49 -15.77
C GLU A 420 21.54 3.88 -15.30
N HIS A 421 20.58 4.82 -15.22
CA HIS A 421 20.85 6.22 -14.84
C HIS A 421 21.01 6.44 -13.32
N TYR A 422 21.01 5.34 -12.55
CA TYR A 422 21.25 5.38 -11.10
C TYR A 422 22.50 4.61 -10.68
N ARG A 423 23.42 4.32 -11.63
CA ARG A 423 24.76 3.81 -11.33
C ARG A 423 25.66 4.93 -10.81
N ASP A 424 26.68 4.61 -10.04
CA ASP A 424 27.56 5.58 -9.39
C ASP A 424 28.10 6.66 -10.33
N VAL A 425 28.50 6.28 -11.56
CA VAL A 425 28.99 7.22 -12.58
C VAL A 425 27.92 8.23 -12.99
N GLU A 426 26.67 7.84 -13.01
CA GLU A 426 25.53 8.69 -13.36
C GLU A 426 25.10 9.57 -12.17
N LEU A 427 25.25 9.05 -10.95
CA LEU A 427 24.91 9.77 -9.72
C LEU A 427 25.88 10.91 -9.42
N THR A 428 27.10 10.84 -9.96
CA THR A 428 28.17 11.86 -9.77
C THR A 428 28.43 12.71 -11.02
N ASP A 429 27.61 12.56 -12.07
CA ASP A 429 27.77 13.33 -13.31
C ASP A 429 27.49 14.83 -13.08
N SER A 430 28.54 15.65 -13.21
CA SER A 430 28.50 17.11 -12.98
C SER A 430 27.48 17.82 -13.88
N ARG A 431 27.30 17.36 -15.13
CA ARG A 431 26.31 17.92 -16.05
C ARG A 431 24.88 17.73 -15.56
N THR A 432 24.59 16.58 -14.96
CA THR A 432 23.29 16.35 -14.32
C THR A 432 23.03 17.36 -13.21
N HIS A 433 24.00 17.59 -12.33
CA HIS A 433 23.86 18.52 -11.21
C HIS A 433 23.76 19.98 -11.67
N GLU A 434 24.39 20.35 -12.78
CA GLU A 434 24.20 21.68 -13.40
C GLU A 434 22.77 21.84 -13.96
N LEU A 435 22.24 20.84 -14.65
CA LEU A 435 20.86 20.84 -15.17
C LEU A 435 19.82 20.79 -14.06
N ALA A 436 20.12 20.09 -12.96
CA ALA A 436 19.22 20.00 -11.81
C ALA A 436 18.87 21.37 -11.21
N LYS A 437 19.74 22.38 -11.35
CA LYS A 437 19.48 23.75 -10.90
C LYS A 437 18.33 24.45 -11.62
N LEU A 438 17.95 23.96 -12.80
CA LEU A 438 16.81 24.49 -13.56
C LEU A 438 15.46 24.16 -12.94
N PHE A 439 15.39 23.14 -12.08
CA PHE A 439 14.14 22.59 -11.56
C PHE A 439 13.77 23.19 -10.22
N SER A 440 12.49 23.51 -10.09
CA SER A 440 11.86 23.91 -8.84
C SER A 440 10.48 23.31 -8.70
N MET A 441 9.99 23.23 -7.46
CA MET A 441 8.66 22.71 -7.16
C MET A 441 7.89 23.69 -6.27
N GLN A 442 6.59 23.81 -6.52
CA GLN A 442 5.67 24.65 -5.75
C GLN A 442 4.43 23.85 -5.39
N VAL A 443 3.96 24.01 -4.16
CA VAL A 443 2.67 23.46 -3.71
C VAL A 443 1.54 24.29 -4.30
N ASP A 444 0.51 23.61 -4.83
CA ASP A 444 -0.76 24.24 -5.21
C ASP A 444 -1.70 24.38 -4.00
N ASP A 445 -2.95 24.77 -4.23
CA ASP A 445 -3.98 24.95 -3.21
C ASP A 445 -4.87 23.70 -2.99
N ASN A 446 -4.43 22.54 -3.47
CA ASN A 446 -5.16 21.28 -3.27
C ASN A 446 -5.22 20.92 -1.79
N LEU A 447 -6.41 20.66 -1.28
CA LEU A 447 -6.64 20.35 0.13
C LEU A 447 -6.47 18.87 0.47
N ASP A 448 -6.40 17.97 -0.53
CA ASP A 448 -6.15 16.55 -0.29
C ASP A 448 -4.65 16.31 -0.04
N PRO A 449 -4.24 15.95 1.19
CA PRO A 449 -2.83 15.75 1.53
C PRO A 449 -2.21 14.50 0.86
N ASN A 450 -3.02 13.66 0.23
CA ASN A 450 -2.62 12.41 -0.41
C ASN A 450 -2.79 12.43 -1.95
N ALA A 451 -3.21 13.54 -2.54
CA ALA A 451 -3.37 13.67 -3.99
C ALA A 451 -2.02 13.67 -4.72
N LEU A 452 -1.99 13.05 -5.91
CA LEU A 452 -0.85 13.06 -6.85
C LEU A 452 -1.18 13.83 -8.14
N VAL A 453 -2.44 14.10 -8.41
CA VAL A 453 -2.95 14.82 -9.58
C VAL A 453 -4.08 15.75 -9.16
N PRO A 454 -4.37 16.81 -9.94
CA PRO A 454 -3.60 17.28 -11.09
C PRO A 454 -2.29 17.97 -10.68
N HIS A 455 -1.34 18.05 -11.60
CA HIS A 455 -0.15 18.90 -11.45
C HIS A 455 0.26 19.48 -12.80
N GLU A 456 1.02 20.57 -12.80
CA GLU A 456 1.44 21.30 -13.98
C GLU A 456 2.96 21.37 -14.07
N LEU A 457 3.51 21.21 -15.29
CA LEU A 457 4.90 21.49 -15.62
C LEU A 457 4.97 22.72 -16.53
N ILE A 458 5.74 23.73 -16.11
CA ILE A 458 5.98 24.96 -16.85
C ILE A 458 7.46 25.04 -17.16
N ILE A 459 7.81 25.09 -18.45
CA ILE A 459 9.19 25.24 -18.91
C ILE A 459 9.30 26.61 -19.57
N ARG A 460 10.27 27.43 -19.11
CA ARG A 460 10.58 28.76 -19.66
C ARG A 460 11.91 28.76 -20.35
N SER A 461 11.95 29.43 -21.51
CA SER A 461 13.18 29.70 -22.23
C SER A 461 13.80 31.01 -21.78
N LYS A 462 15.10 31.20 -22.05
CA LYS A 462 15.85 32.46 -21.86
C LYS A 462 15.28 33.63 -22.67
N SER A 463 14.54 33.34 -23.76
CA SER A 463 13.84 34.36 -24.56
C SER A 463 12.46 34.72 -24.02
N GLY A 464 12.01 34.08 -22.93
CA GLY A 464 10.69 34.30 -22.30
C GLY A 464 9.56 33.49 -22.90
N GLN A 465 9.82 32.55 -23.82
CA GLN A 465 8.80 31.62 -24.27
C GLN A 465 8.45 30.64 -23.16
N GLU A 466 7.16 30.29 -23.05
CA GLU A 466 6.67 29.28 -22.10
C GLU A 466 6.07 28.07 -22.83
N TRP A 467 6.39 26.88 -22.37
CA TRP A 467 5.67 25.65 -22.66
C TRP A 467 5.04 25.12 -21.39
N ARG A 468 3.76 24.70 -21.48
CA ARG A 468 2.98 24.21 -20.35
C ARG A 468 2.35 22.87 -20.65
N TRP A 469 2.40 21.99 -19.68
CA TRP A 469 1.73 20.71 -19.72
C TRP A 469 1.08 20.41 -18.38
N ARG A 470 -0.17 19.91 -18.43
CA ARG A 470 -0.93 19.56 -17.25
C ARG A 470 -1.24 18.06 -17.22
N CYS A 471 -0.91 17.42 -16.11
CA CYS A 471 -1.15 16.01 -15.85
C CYS A 471 -2.48 15.87 -15.09
N GLU A 472 -3.53 15.43 -15.77
CA GLU A 472 -4.82 15.14 -15.14
C GLU A 472 -4.91 13.71 -14.62
N ALA A 473 -4.15 12.78 -15.24
CA ALA A 473 -4.05 11.38 -14.84
C ALA A 473 -2.66 10.86 -15.17
N MET A 474 -2.00 10.24 -14.21
CA MET A 474 -0.66 9.67 -14.37
C MET A 474 -0.63 8.60 -15.47
N LEU A 475 0.43 8.58 -16.27
CA LEU A 475 0.72 7.47 -17.18
C LEU A 475 0.78 6.15 -16.39
N ALA A 476 0.23 5.09 -16.96
CA ALA A 476 0.16 3.76 -16.36
C ALA A 476 -0.75 3.65 -15.11
N SER A 477 -1.62 4.65 -14.86
CA SER A 477 -2.72 4.57 -13.89
C SER A 477 -3.84 3.64 -14.39
N PRO A 478 -4.82 3.27 -13.55
CA PRO A 478 -5.97 2.47 -13.98
C PRO A 478 -6.74 3.03 -15.16
N SER A 479 -6.79 4.36 -15.31
CA SER A 479 -7.43 5.05 -16.44
C SER A 479 -6.54 5.18 -17.69
N ARG A 480 -5.21 4.99 -17.54
CA ARG A 480 -4.19 5.14 -18.61
C ARG A 480 -3.18 3.99 -18.59
N ARG A 481 -3.66 2.74 -18.61
CA ARG A 481 -2.83 1.54 -18.42
C ARG A 481 -1.69 1.42 -19.42
N LEU A 482 -0.60 0.78 -18.99
CA LEU A 482 0.44 0.33 -19.93
C LEU A 482 -0.12 -0.71 -20.89
N SER A 483 0.33 -0.65 -22.16
CA SER A 483 0.10 -1.74 -23.08
C SER A 483 0.82 -3.01 -22.60
N ARG A 484 0.31 -4.17 -23.01
CA ARG A 484 0.97 -5.46 -22.74
C ARG A 484 2.42 -5.48 -23.22
N GLU A 485 2.69 -4.91 -24.38
CA GLU A 485 4.03 -4.80 -24.95
C GLU A 485 4.97 -4.03 -24.01
N LYS A 486 4.58 -2.85 -23.54
CA LYS A 486 5.37 -2.02 -22.63
C LYS A 486 5.58 -2.68 -21.27
N HIS A 487 4.57 -3.40 -20.77
CA HIS A 487 4.69 -4.19 -19.57
C HIS A 487 5.74 -5.29 -19.71
N LEU A 488 5.72 -6.06 -20.80
CA LEU A 488 6.69 -7.11 -21.08
C LEU A 488 8.10 -6.55 -21.36
N GLU A 489 8.21 -5.40 -22.03
CA GLU A 489 9.49 -4.70 -22.23
C GLU A 489 10.13 -4.35 -20.86
N LYS A 490 9.34 -3.80 -19.94
CA LYS A 490 9.79 -3.54 -18.58
C LYS A 490 10.27 -4.81 -17.88
N PHE A 491 9.48 -5.88 -17.92
CA PHE A 491 9.82 -7.15 -17.28
C PHE A 491 11.14 -7.73 -17.83
N ARG A 492 11.29 -7.80 -19.17
CA ARG A 492 12.52 -8.29 -19.81
C ARG A 492 13.74 -7.44 -19.44
N THR A 493 13.58 -6.12 -19.43
CA THR A 493 14.63 -5.18 -18.99
C THR A 493 15.05 -5.48 -17.54
N CYS A 494 14.11 -5.64 -16.64
CA CYS A 494 14.39 -5.96 -15.24
C CYS A 494 15.15 -7.29 -15.09
N CYS A 495 14.74 -8.34 -15.80
CA CYS A 495 15.44 -9.65 -15.77
C CYS A 495 16.90 -9.56 -16.24
N GLY A 496 17.21 -8.65 -17.17
CA GLY A 496 18.55 -8.39 -17.65
C GLY A 496 19.46 -7.60 -16.67
N PHE A 497 18.84 -6.91 -15.69
CA PHE A 497 19.57 -6.05 -14.73
C PHE A 497 19.97 -6.74 -13.43
N SER A 498 19.76 -8.04 -13.28
CA SER A 498 20.06 -8.79 -12.06
C SER A 498 21.55 -9.13 -11.89
N ALA A 499 21.94 -9.51 -10.66
CA ALA A 499 23.28 -10.03 -10.37
C ALA A 499 23.57 -11.35 -11.11
N GLN A 500 22.52 -12.13 -11.38
CA GLN A 500 22.53 -13.29 -12.24
C GLN A 500 21.47 -13.11 -13.33
N PRO A 501 21.81 -12.48 -14.47
CA PRO A 501 20.87 -12.24 -15.54
C PRO A 501 20.22 -13.53 -16.04
N MET A 502 18.90 -13.54 -16.12
CA MET A 502 18.16 -14.68 -16.63
C MET A 502 18.37 -14.83 -18.15
N ASN A 503 18.49 -16.07 -18.63
CA ASN A 503 18.50 -16.31 -20.07
C ASN A 503 17.13 -16.02 -20.69
N ALA A 504 17.12 -15.58 -21.95
CA ALA A 504 15.90 -15.16 -22.63
C ALA A 504 14.82 -16.27 -22.66
N GLY A 505 15.22 -17.54 -22.79
CA GLY A 505 14.28 -18.66 -22.79
C GLY A 505 13.58 -18.85 -21.44
N ALA A 506 14.28 -18.65 -20.31
CA ALA A 506 13.70 -18.70 -18.98
C ALA A 506 12.75 -17.52 -18.75
N VAL A 507 13.12 -16.32 -19.23
CA VAL A 507 12.25 -15.12 -19.17
C VAL A 507 10.92 -15.36 -19.87
N GLU A 508 10.94 -15.89 -21.11
CA GLU A 508 9.70 -16.16 -21.86
C GLU A 508 8.86 -17.27 -21.21
N LYS A 509 9.50 -18.31 -20.67
CA LYS A 509 8.79 -19.36 -19.94
C LYS A 509 8.10 -18.80 -18.67
N LEU A 510 8.76 -17.90 -17.95
CA LEU A 510 8.17 -17.28 -16.75
C LEU A 510 6.98 -16.38 -17.12
N ILE A 511 7.05 -15.66 -18.24
CA ILE A 511 5.92 -14.88 -18.76
C ILE A 511 4.73 -15.81 -19.02
N VAL A 512 4.92 -16.91 -19.76
CA VAL A 512 3.86 -17.88 -20.06
C VAL A 512 3.30 -18.50 -18.79
N ALA A 513 4.16 -18.91 -17.85
CA ALA A 513 3.73 -19.54 -16.60
C ALA A 513 2.88 -18.58 -15.73
N VAL A 514 3.18 -17.28 -15.74
CA VAL A 514 2.35 -16.28 -15.04
C VAL A 514 1.06 -15.97 -15.82
N ASP A 515 1.10 -15.96 -17.15
CA ASP A 515 -0.10 -15.79 -17.97
C ASP A 515 -1.11 -16.94 -17.79
N GLU A 516 -0.62 -18.14 -17.52
CA GLU A 516 -1.40 -19.36 -17.29
C GLU A 516 -1.44 -19.76 -15.80
N LEU A 517 -1.26 -18.79 -14.90
CA LEU A 517 -1.02 -19.06 -13.47
C LEU A 517 -2.14 -19.89 -12.81
N GLU A 518 -3.40 -19.74 -13.23
CA GLU A 518 -4.52 -20.55 -12.72
C GLU A 518 -4.42 -22.04 -13.05
N ALA A 519 -3.60 -22.42 -14.04
CA ALA A 519 -3.33 -23.81 -14.37
C ALA A 519 -2.15 -24.41 -13.58
N VAL A 520 -1.32 -23.58 -12.96
CA VAL A 520 -0.15 -23.99 -12.18
C VAL A 520 -0.60 -24.69 -10.91
N GLN A 521 -0.13 -25.93 -10.70
CA GLN A 521 -0.49 -26.75 -9.54
C GLN A 521 0.37 -26.46 -8.30
N ASP A 522 1.59 -26.01 -8.51
CA ASP A 522 2.52 -25.60 -7.44
C ASP A 522 3.35 -24.41 -7.91
N VAL A 523 3.18 -23.26 -7.27
CA VAL A 523 3.88 -22.01 -7.63
C VAL A 523 5.41 -22.09 -7.51
N ARG A 524 5.96 -23.16 -6.91
CA ARG A 524 7.40 -23.45 -6.96
C ARG A 524 7.93 -23.69 -8.37
N GLU A 525 7.03 -24.02 -9.32
CA GLU A 525 7.38 -24.10 -10.74
C GLU A 525 7.86 -22.74 -11.30
N LEU A 526 7.27 -21.62 -10.84
CA LEU A 526 7.72 -20.28 -11.20
C LEU A 526 9.12 -20.01 -10.63
N ILE A 527 9.36 -20.42 -9.38
CA ILE A 527 10.66 -20.24 -8.71
C ILE A 527 11.76 -21.00 -9.44
N ALA A 528 11.47 -22.21 -9.92
CA ALA A 528 12.44 -23.00 -10.69
C ALA A 528 12.85 -22.33 -12.01
N LEU A 529 12.03 -21.45 -12.57
CA LEU A 529 12.37 -20.67 -13.76
C LEU A 529 13.24 -19.44 -13.45
N MET A 530 13.35 -19.06 -12.19
CA MET A 530 14.12 -17.88 -11.73
C MET A 530 15.53 -18.25 -11.21
N THR A 531 15.91 -19.52 -11.28
CA THR A 531 17.21 -20.07 -10.81
C THR A 531 18.20 -20.28 -11.95
#